data_78d10d552c572fb710120cb6fcd5fa76
#
_entry.id   78d10d552c572fb710120cb6fcd5fa76
#
_cell.length_a   1.000
_cell.length_b   1.000
_cell.length_c   1.000
_cell.angle_alpha   90.00
_cell.angle_beta   90.00
_cell.angle_gamma   90.00
#
_symmetry.space_group_name_H-M   'P 1'
#
loop_
_entity.id
_entity.type
_entity.pdbx_description
1 polymer ?
#
loop_
_entity_poly.entity_id
_entity_poly.type
_entity_poly.pdbx_seq_one_letter_code
_entity_poly.pdbx_strand_id
1 'polypeptide(L)'
;AFAAAALAGLCACSSDDDAAETGSGLQPVAQPQIIVSDLTTTGFTLRWEAVDDAGSYVYTFDGGSETSTTGCRLEFNSLERQKEYVVAVKACPRDPAEYTESPFTYIHVLTDDLEQLPQPKITLGSAYASKTVISWTEVPEAELYEFSVDGGEVSTTRNRTVILSKLDKGRTYSFSVRAMTSDATRFTNSEAAQLSFVTSDADVPPLVIAPTTIISDAVAFDIYASSDETYYYEILPATTFAKYSPE
;
A
#
# COMPACT_ATOMS: atom_id res chain seq x y z
N ALA A 1 -8.18 -7.30 3.73
CA ALA A 1 -8.68 -8.31 2.80
C ALA A 1 -10.20 -8.28 2.79
N PHE A 2 -10.77 -7.53 1.87
CA PHE A 2 -12.20 -7.59 1.59
C PHE A 2 -12.39 -8.23 0.22
N ALA A 3 -13.08 -9.37 0.20
CA ALA A 3 -13.45 -10.05 -1.02
C ALA A 3 -14.61 -9.29 -1.68
N ALA A 4 -14.41 -8.84 -2.92
CA ALA A 4 -15.49 -8.31 -3.74
C ALA A 4 -16.40 -9.47 -4.16
N ALA A 5 -17.61 -9.49 -3.62
CA ALA A 5 -18.64 -10.44 -4.03
C ALA A 5 -19.34 -9.90 -5.29
N ALA A 6 -19.15 -10.58 -6.42
CA ALA A 6 -19.94 -10.35 -7.61
C ALA A 6 -21.36 -10.90 -7.40
N LEU A 7 -22.35 -10.02 -7.32
CA LEU A 7 -23.76 -10.40 -7.28
C LEU A 7 -24.26 -10.58 -8.72
N ALA A 8 -24.42 -11.84 -9.15
CA ALA A 8 -25.12 -12.17 -10.37
C ALA A 8 -26.64 -12.09 -10.10
N GLY A 9 -27.28 -11.03 -10.55
CA GLY A 9 -28.73 -10.88 -10.53
C GLY A 9 -29.39 -11.72 -11.62
N LEU A 10 -30.01 -12.83 -11.24
CA LEU A 10 -30.98 -13.56 -12.10
C LEU A 10 -32.31 -12.80 -12.10
N CYS A 11 -32.63 -12.16 -13.19
CA CYS A 11 -33.97 -11.66 -13.42
C CYS A 11 -34.70 -12.64 -14.35
N ALA A 12 -35.56 -13.48 -13.77
CA ALA A 12 -36.53 -14.28 -14.54
C ALA A 12 -37.79 -13.44 -14.74
N CYS A 13 -38.09 -13.07 -15.97
CA CYS A 13 -39.42 -12.64 -16.36
C CYS A 13 -39.92 -13.55 -17.49
N SER A 14 -40.92 -14.36 -17.14
CA SER A 14 -41.76 -15.02 -18.09
C SER A 14 -42.85 -14.07 -18.56
N SER A 15 -42.97 -13.84 -19.84
CA SER A 15 -44.23 -13.49 -20.48
C SER A 15 -44.16 -13.93 -21.94
N ASP A 16 -45.08 -14.86 -22.27
CA ASP A 16 -45.38 -15.28 -23.62
C ASP A 16 -45.87 -14.09 -24.41
N ASP A 17 -45.18 -13.78 -25.51
CA ASP A 17 -45.78 -13.14 -26.67
C ASP A 17 -45.05 -13.66 -27.91
N ASP A 18 -45.80 -14.48 -28.70
CA ASP A 18 -45.42 -14.95 -30.02
C ASP A 18 -45.27 -13.76 -30.99
N ALA A 19 -44.04 -13.25 -31.12
CA ALA A 19 -43.67 -12.51 -32.32
C ALA A 19 -42.61 -13.37 -33.03
N ALA A 20 -43.03 -13.96 -34.17
CA ALA A 20 -42.14 -14.66 -35.08
C ALA A 20 -41.07 -13.68 -35.60
N GLU A 21 -39.94 -13.60 -34.93
CA GLU A 21 -38.75 -13.01 -35.48
C GLU A 21 -38.14 -14.01 -36.49
N THR A 22 -38.21 -13.64 -37.76
CA THR A 22 -37.41 -14.25 -38.83
C THR A 22 -35.96 -13.85 -38.66
N GLY A 23 -35.33 -14.25 -37.53
CA GLY A 23 -33.91 -14.21 -37.35
C GLY A 23 -33.26 -15.40 -38.07
N SER A 24 -32.16 -15.20 -38.74
CA SER A 24 -31.32 -16.27 -39.26
C SER A 24 -31.14 -17.30 -38.14
N GLY A 25 -31.47 -18.57 -38.33
CA GLY A 25 -31.45 -19.59 -37.28
C GLY A 25 -30.05 -19.95 -36.75
N LEU A 26 -29.11 -19.02 -36.86
CA LEU A 26 -27.73 -19.12 -36.36
C LEU A 26 -27.71 -18.87 -34.85
N GLN A 27 -26.95 -19.73 -34.16
CA GLN A 27 -26.73 -19.58 -32.72
C GLN A 27 -25.64 -18.54 -32.45
N PRO A 28 -25.76 -17.73 -31.40
CA PRO A 28 -24.66 -16.84 -31.00
C PRO A 28 -23.49 -17.66 -30.43
N VAL A 29 -22.26 -17.19 -30.66
CA VAL A 29 -21.10 -17.68 -29.91
C VAL A 29 -21.28 -17.39 -28.41
N ALA A 30 -20.61 -18.16 -27.55
CA ALA A 30 -20.74 -17.97 -26.10
C ALA A 30 -20.23 -16.59 -25.64
N GLN A 31 -20.84 -16.08 -24.58
CA GLN A 31 -20.37 -14.83 -23.94
C GLN A 31 -19.01 -15.05 -23.25
N PRO A 32 -18.06 -14.11 -23.38
CA PRO A 32 -16.81 -14.17 -22.64
C PRO A 32 -17.02 -14.07 -21.13
N GLN A 33 -16.40 -14.97 -20.37
CA GLN A 33 -16.39 -14.94 -18.90
C GLN A 33 -15.25 -14.05 -18.42
N ILE A 34 -15.57 -12.85 -17.97
CA ILE A 34 -14.59 -11.81 -17.67
C ILE A 34 -14.14 -11.88 -16.20
N ILE A 35 -12.81 -11.84 -16.00
CA ILE A 35 -12.18 -11.77 -14.68
C ILE A 35 -11.45 -10.42 -14.58
N VAL A 36 -11.71 -9.69 -13.48
CA VAL A 36 -10.97 -8.47 -13.14
C VAL A 36 -9.72 -8.87 -12.34
N SER A 37 -8.57 -8.33 -12.72
CA SER A 37 -7.29 -8.50 -12.01
C SER A 37 -6.50 -7.20 -11.99
N ASP A 38 -5.43 -7.17 -11.22
CA ASP A 38 -4.49 -6.05 -11.14
C ASP A 38 -5.21 -4.70 -10.86
N LEU A 39 -6.27 -4.76 -10.02
CA LEU A 39 -7.02 -3.56 -9.62
C LEU A 39 -6.13 -2.66 -8.78
N THR A 40 -6.10 -1.39 -9.16
CA THR A 40 -5.33 -0.33 -8.49
C THR A 40 -6.17 0.94 -8.38
N THR A 41 -5.60 1.99 -7.81
CA THR A 41 -6.23 3.31 -7.72
C THR A 41 -6.43 3.99 -9.09
N THR A 42 -5.66 3.58 -10.11
CA THR A 42 -5.64 4.25 -11.43
C THR A 42 -5.74 3.30 -12.59
N GLY A 43 -6.11 2.02 -12.36
CA GLY A 43 -6.23 1.07 -13.44
C GLY A 43 -6.66 -0.32 -13.01
N PHE A 44 -6.95 -1.15 -14.00
CA PHE A 44 -7.27 -2.57 -13.83
C PHE A 44 -7.03 -3.33 -15.13
N THR A 45 -6.95 -4.65 -15.02
CA THR A 45 -6.86 -5.57 -16.15
C THR A 45 -8.12 -6.43 -16.21
N LEU A 46 -8.68 -6.59 -17.39
CA LEU A 46 -9.69 -7.60 -17.70
C LEU A 46 -9.05 -8.77 -18.44
N ARG A 47 -9.43 -9.98 -18.07
CA ARG A 47 -8.99 -11.22 -18.73
C ARG A 47 -10.17 -12.17 -18.91
N TRP A 48 -10.15 -12.95 -19.96
CA TRP A 48 -11.10 -14.03 -20.20
C TRP A 48 -10.43 -15.19 -20.96
N GLU A 49 -11.05 -16.34 -20.89
CA GLU A 49 -10.63 -17.48 -21.71
C GLU A 49 -11.15 -17.29 -23.15
N ALA A 50 -10.40 -17.84 -24.11
CA ALA A 50 -10.82 -17.81 -25.52
C ALA A 50 -12.16 -18.51 -25.66
N VAL A 51 -13.12 -17.84 -26.33
CA VAL A 51 -14.44 -18.39 -26.61
C VAL A 51 -14.36 -19.22 -27.89
N ASP A 52 -14.91 -20.44 -27.83
CA ASP A 52 -14.98 -21.32 -29.00
C ASP A 52 -15.72 -20.66 -30.15
N ASP A 53 -15.24 -20.84 -31.37
CA ASP A 53 -15.74 -20.25 -32.60
C ASP A 53 -15.70 -18.72 -32.69
N ALA A 54 -15.14 -18.02 -31.66
CA ALA A 54 -14.85 -16.61 -31.76
C ALA A 54 -13.58 -16.36 -32.56
N GLY A 55 -13.61 -15.36 -33.42
CA GLY A 55 -12.44 -14.87 -34.17
C GLY A 55 -11.87 -13.58 -33.61
N SER A 56 -12.68 -12.80 -32.91
CA SER A 56 -12.30 -11.54 -32.27
C SER A 56 -13.30 -11.17 -31.19
N TYR A 57 -13.02 -10.08 -30.48
CA TYR A 57 -13.88 -9.50 -29.46
C TYR A 57 -14.06 -8.01 -29.74
N VAL A 58 -15.23 -7.49 -29.39
CA VAL A 58 -15.52 -6.06 -29.41
C VAL A 58 -15.81 -5.62 -27.99
N TYR A 59 -15.24 -4.51 -27.58
CA TYR A 59 -15.49 -3.94 -26.28
C TYR A 59 -15.82 -2.45 -26.35
N THR A 60 -16.54 -1.97 -25.34
CA THR A 60 -16.72 -0.55 -25.06
C THR A 60 -16.20 -0.24 -23.67
N PHE A 61 -15.69 0.96 -23.46
CA PHE A 61 -15.23 1.46 -22.17
C PHE A 61 -16.00 2.72 -21.82
N ASP A 62 -16.67 2.69 -20.66
CA ASP A 62 -17.46 3.81 -20.08
C ASP A 62 -18.42 4.47 -21.08
N GLY A 63 -19.13 3.64 -21.85
CA GLY A 63 -20.07 4.09 -22.87
C GLY A 63 -19.43 4.69 -24.13
N GLY A 64 -18.12 4.56 -24.29
CA GLY A 64 -17.39 5.00 -25.48
C GLY A 64 -17.66 4.14 -26.73
N SER A 65 -16.91 4.42 -27.80
CA SER A 65 -17.02 3.70 -29.05
C SER A 65 -16.59 2.25 -28.96
N GLU A 66 -17.19 1.39 -29.79
CA GLU A 66 -16.76 0.00 -29.92
C GLU A 66 -15.35 -0.10 -30.49
N THR A 67 -14.54 -0.94 -29.87
CA THR A 67 -13.14 -1.21 -30.28
C THR A 67 -12.95 -2.72 -30.38
N SER A 68 -12.29 -3.16 -31.46
CA SER A 68 -12.02 -4.59 -31.70
C SER A 68 -10.66 -5.01 -31.14
N THR A 69 -10.59 -6.26 -30.66
CA THR A 69 -9.35 -6.92 -30.24
C THR A 69 -9.41 -8.40 -30.58
N THR A 70 -8.27 -9.01 -30.83
CA THR A 70 -8.12 -10.47 -30.95
C THR A 70 -7.55 -11.11 -29.69
N GLY A 71 -7.09 -10.29 -28.72
CA GLY A 71 -6.59 -10.77 -27.45
C GLY A 71 -7.70 -10.98 -26.43
N CYS A 72 -7.43 -11.84 -25.45
CA CYS A 72 -8.30 -12.12 -24.30
C CYS A 72 -7.87 -11.34 -23.06
N ARG A 73 -7.28 -10.15 -23.25
CA ARG A 73 -6.79 -9.25 -22.18
C ARG A 73 -6.94 -7.79 -22.60
N LEU A 74 -7.43 -6.98 -21.69
CA LEU A 74 -7.50 -5.52 -21.81
C LEU A 74 -6.89 -4.89 -20.56
N GLU A 75 -6.08 -3.85 -20.75
CA GLU A 75 -5.52 -3.06 -19.67
C GLU A 75 -6.04 -1.63 -19.75
N PHE A 76 -6.52 -1.12 -18.62
CA PHE A 76 -6.98 0.24 -18.48
C PHE A 76 -6.11 0.95 -17.46
N ASN A 77 -5.51 2.07 -17.83
CA ASN A 77 -4.57 2.84 -17.01
C ASN A 77 -4.92 4.31 -17.03
N SER A 78 -4.36 5.08 -16.13
CA SER A 78 -4.59 6.53 -16.01
C SER A 78 -6.06 6.88 -15.74
N LEU A 79 -6.73 6.02 -14.99
CA LEU A 79 -8.11 6.20 -14.55
C LEU A 79 -8.16 7.09 -13.30
N GLU A 80 -9.33 7.66 -13.03
CA GLU A 80 -9.61 8.34 -11.78
C GLU A 80 -9.81 7.32 -10.66
N ARG A 81 -9.31 7.62 -9.47
CA ARG A 81 -9.53 6.80 -8.28
C ARG A 81 -10.96 6.91 -7.77
N GLN A 82 -11.42 5.91 -7.03
CA GLN A 82 -12.77 5.84 -6.45
C GLN A 82 -13.87 6.13 -7.48
N LYS A 83 -13.66 5.76 -8.72
CA LYS A 83 -14.62 5.94 -9.79
C LYS A 83 -15.02 4.60 -10.37
N GLU A 84 -16.33 4.44 -10.57
CA GLU A 84 -16.88 3.29 -11.25
C GLU A 84 -16.74 3.45 -12.76
N TYR A 85 -16.27 2.39 -13.42
CA TYR A 85 -16.18 2.27 -14.87
C TYR A 85 -16.96 1.05 -15.33
N VAL A 86 -17.61 1.18 -16.49
CA VAL A 86 -18.35 0.08 -17.10
C VAL A 86 -17.62 -0.36 -18.37
N VAL A 87 -17.27 -1.64 -18.43
CA VAL A 87 -16.73 -2.25 -19.64
C VAL A 87 -17.69 -3.31 -20.13
N ALA A 88 -18.06 -3.25 -21.40
CA ALA A 88 -18.85 -4.27 -22.06
C ALA A 88 -17.98 -4.99 -23.08
N VAL A 89 -18.04 -6.32 -23.12
CA VAL A 89 -17.28 -7.15 -24.07
C VAL A 89 -18.22 -8.18 -24.71
N LYS A 90 -18.14 -8.33 -26.02
CA LYS A 90 -18.85 -9.39 -26.79
C LYS A 90 -17.85 -10.17 -27.62
N ALA A 91 -18.15 -11.43 -27.89
CA ALA A 91 -17.41 -12.26 -28.82
C ALA A 91 -18.01 -12.14 -30.23
N CYS A 92 -17.15 -12.00 -31.23
CA CYS A 92 -17.53 -11.98 -32.65
C CYS A 92 -17.12 -13.29 -33.30
N PRO A 93 -18.00 -13.96 -34.04
CA PRO A 93 -17.74 -15.26 -34.62
C PRO A 93 -16.59 -15.21 -35.64
N ARG A 94 -15.86 -16.32 -35.75
CA ARG A 94 -14.89 -16.54 -36.81
C ARG A 94 -15.53 -16.73 -38.16
N ASP A 95 -16.67 -17.42 -38.17
CA ASP A 95 -17.50 -17.62 -39.37
C ASP A 95 -18.90 -17.05 -39.14
N PRO A 96 -19.19 -15.85 -39.70
CA PRO A 96 -20.52 -15.23 -39.60
C PRO A 96 -21.62 -15.96 -40.37
N ALA A 97 -21.26 -16.97 -41.20
CA ALA A 97 -22.26 -17.81 -41.88
C ALA A 97 -22.78 -18.94 -40.97
N GLU A 98 -22.04 -19.30 -39.92
CA GLU A 98 -22.39 -20.38 -38.98
C GLU A 98 -22.90 -19.86 -37.65
N TYR A 99 -22.38 -18.71 -37.19
CA TYR A 99 -22.68 -18.14 -35.85
C TYR A 99 -22.98 -16.64 -35.92
N THR A 100 -23.69 -16.15 -34.91
CA THR A 100 -23.88 -14.71 -34.68
C THR A 100 -22.98 -14.23 -33.51
N GLU A 101 -22.83 -12.93 -33.35
CA GLU A 101 -22.15 -12.32 -32.19
C GLU A 101 -22.82 -12.71 -30.88
N SER A 102 -22.02 -12.81 -29.81
CA SER A 102 -22.59 -12.97 -28.48
C SER A 102 -23.27 -11.68 -27.98
N PRO A 103 -24.19 -11.77 -27.02
CA PRO A 103 -24.57 -10.60 -26.25
C PRO A 103 -23.33 -10.00 -25.53
N PHE A 104 -23.41 -8.72 -25.14
CA PHE A 104 -22.38 -8.10 -24.30
C PHE A 104 -22.40 -8.69 -22.89
N THR A 105 -21.21 -8.95 -22.36
CA THR A 105 -20.96 -9.13 -20.92
C THR A 105 -20.55 -7.79 -20.34
N TYR A 106 -21.28 -7.30 -19.34
CA TYR A 106 -21.00 -6.03 -18.68
C TYR A 106 -20.27 -6.25 -17.38
N ILE A 107 -19.19 -5.51 -17.18
CA ILE A 107 -18.40 -5.52 -15.95
C ILE A 107 -18.35 -4.11 -15.38
N HIS A 108 -18.71 -3.99 -14.11
CA HIS A 108 -18.60 -2.77 -13.32
C HIS A 108 -17.35 -2.88 -12.45
N VAL A 109 -16.44 -1.93 -12.58
CA VAL A 109 -15.18 -1.90 -11.82
C VAL A 109 -15.07 -0.56 -11.13
N LEU A 110 -15.01 -0.59 -9.80
CA LEU A 110 -14.68 0.56 -8.98
C LEU A 110 -13.16 0.55 -8.74
N THR A 111 -12.47 1.61 -9.16
CA THR A 111 -11.04 1.77 -8.86
C THR A 111 -10.81 1.98 -7.37
N ASP A 112 -9.68 1.50 -6.86
CA ASP A 112 -9.34 1.59 -5.44
C ASP A 112 -9.11 3.05 -4.99
N ASP A 113 -9.14 3.27 -3.68
CA ASP A 113 -8.63 4.48 -3.05
C ASP A 113 -7.20 4.29 -2.58
N LEU A 114 -6.53 5.41 -2.22
CA LEU A 114 -5.22 5.36 -1.59
C LEU A 114 -5.35 4.81 -0.16
N GLU A 115 -4.50 3.86 0.17
CA GLU A 115 -4.37 3.37 1.54
C GLU A 115 -3.48 4.33 2.36
N GLN A 116 -3.94 4.74 3.53
CA GLN A 116 -3.11 5.55 4.41
C GLN A 116 -2.14 4.65 5.18
N LEU A 117 -0.85 5.02 5.19
CA LEU A 117 0.13 4.33 6.01
C LEU A 117 -0.26 4.39 7.49
N PRO A 118 -0.07 3.30 8.25
CA PRO A 118 -0.33 3.31 9.68
C PRO A 118 0.59 4.29 10.42
N GLN A 119 0.06 4.90 11.46
CA GLN A 119 0.79 5.83 12.30
C GLN A 119 1.91 5.09 13.08
N PRO A 120 3.17 5.59 13.08
CA PRO A 120 4.23 4.99 13.87
C PRO A 120 3.95 5.13 15.37
N LYS A 121 4.32 4.12 16.16
CA LYS A 121 4.19 4.17 17.63
C LYS A 121 5.53 4.62 18.22
N ILE A 122 5.52 5.76 18.91
CA ILE A 122 6.72 6.35 19.49
C ILE A 122 7.02 5.70 20.84
N THR A 123 8.31 5.47 21.10
CA THR A 123 8.85 5.04 22.38
C THR A 123 9.90 6.04 22.83
N LEU A 124 9.71 6.61 24.02
CA LEU A 124 10.72 7.43 24.67
C LEU A 124 11.75 6.50 25.32
N GLY A 125 13.01 6.69 24.96
CA GLY A 125 14.14 6.08 25.65
C GLY A 125 14.58 6.92 26.86
N SER A 126 15.89 6.90 27.15
CA SER A 126 16.41 7.69 28.26
C SER A 126 16.34 9.19 27.94
N ALA A 127 15.74 9.96 28.84
CA ALA A 127 15.69 11.41 28.77
C ALA A 127 16.65 12.00 29.83
N TYR A 128 17.71 12.62 29.35
CA TYR A 128 18.74 13.29 30.20
C TYR A 128 18.57 14.81 30.13
N ALA A 129 19.41 15.54 30.86
CA ALA A 129 19.34 16.99 30.91
C ALA A 129 19.46 17.69 29.53
N SER A 130 20.28 17.16 28.64
CA SER A 130 20.55 17.77 27.34
C SER A 130 20.43 16.83 26.15
N LYS A 131 20.10 15.55 26.39
CA LYS A 131 19.92 14.53 25.33
C LYS A 131 18.77 13.61 25.64
N THR A 132 18.10 13.14 24.60
CA THR A 132 17.12 12.05 24.68
C THR A 132 17.19 11.17 23.44
N VAL A 133 16.84 9.90 23.62
CA VAL A 133 16.68 8.93 22.54
C VAL A 133 15.20 8.72 22.32
N ILE A 134 14.74 8.85 21.08
CA ILE A 134 13.37 8.57 20.67
C ILE A 134 13.42 7.54 19.56
N SER A 135 12.61 6.51 19.69
CA SER A 135 12.45 5.47 18.68
C SER A 135 10.98 5.28 18.33
N TRP A 136 10.72 4.62 17.22
CA TRP A 136 9.36 4.28 16.79
C TRP A 136 9.31 2.96 16.04
N THR A 137 8.09 2.43 15.92
CA THR A 137 7.85 1.17 15.22
C THR A 137 8.07 1.32 13.72
N GLU A 138 8.49 0.23 13.07
CA GLU A 138 8.48 0.12 11.62
C GLU A 138 7.05 0.26 11.09
N VAL A 139 6.92 0.98 9.99
CA VAL A 139 5.67 1.12 9.24
C VAL A 139 5.89 0.46 7.88
N PRO A 140 5.13 -0.59 7.54
CA PRO A 140 5.20 -1.21 6.23
C PRO A 140 4.99 -0.16 5.12
N GLU A 141 5.67 -0.33 3.99
CA GLU A 141 5.60 0.56 2.81
C GLU A 141 6.09 2.00 3.06
N ALA A 142 6.62 2.31 4.24
CA ALA A 142 7.30 3.57 4.50
C ALA A 142 8.73 3.53 3.94
N GLU A 143 9.10 4.54 3.15
CA GLU A 143 10.48 4.71 2.67
C GLU A 143 11.33 5.46 3.68
N LEU A 144 10.76 6.47 4.31
CA LEU A 144 11.43 7.32 5.30
C LEU A 144 10.43 7.87 6.31
N TYR A 145 10.95 8.51 7.33
CA TYR A 145 10.17 9.18 8.36
C TYR A 145 10.51 10.66 8.39
N GLU A 146 9.50 11.47 8.55
CA GLU A 146 9.61 12.91 8.76
C GLU A 146 9.32 13.21 10.23
N PHE A 147 10.19 13.96 10.88
CA PHE A 147 10.02 14.29 12.29
C PHE A 147 10.34 15.76 12.57
N SER A 148 9.79 16.29 13.66
CA SER A 148 10.08 17.64 14.16
C SER A 148 10.04 17.67 15.69
N VAL A 149 10.67 18.70 16.26
CA VAL A 149 10.66 19.01 17.69
C VAL A 149 10.06 20.37 17.89
N ASP A 150 9.10 20.49 18.82
CA ASP A 150 8.36 21.73 19.15
C ASP A 150 7.74 22.43 17.91
N GLY A 151 7.39 21.67 16.86
CA GLY A 151 6.87 22.22 15.60
C GLY A 151 7.91 23.05 14.82
N GLY A 152 9.18 22.88 15.15
CA GLY A 152 10.29 23.54 14.47
C GLY A 152 10.62 22.93 13.11
N GLU A 153 11.88 23.04 12.71
CA GLU A 153 12.37 22.51 11.43
C GLU A 153 12.07 21.03 11.27
N VAL A 154 11.57 20.67 10.09
CA VAL A 154 11.26 19.31 9.73
C VAL A 154 12.52 18.61 9.20
N SER A 155 12.82 17.44 9.76
CA SER A 155 13.93 16.59 9.34
C SER A 155 13.42 15.25 8.85
N THR A 156 14.20 14.60 7.99
CA THR A 156 13.86 13.27 7.47
C THR A 156 14.93 12.24 7.80
N THR A 157 14.52 10.99 7.99
CA THR A 157 15.43 9.87 8.29
C THR A 157 14.85 8.55 7.79
N ARG A 158 15.73 7.60 7.45
CA ARG A 158 15.36 6.18 7.23
C ARG A 158 15.50 5.35 8.49
N ASN A 159 16.16 5.89 9.50
CA ASN A 159 16.31 5.23 10.80
C ASN A 159 15.00 5.34 11.60
N ARG A 160 14.78 4.39 12.49
CA ARG A 160 13.63 4.37 13.42
C ARG A 160 14.01 4.87 14.81
N THR A 161 15.15 5.53 14.91
CA THR A 161 15.66 6.10 16.13
C THR A 161 16.34 7.43 15.82
N VAL A 162 16.12 8.42 16.66
CA VAL A 162 16.83 9.70 16.63
C VAL A 162 17.35 10.03 18.03
N ILE A 163 18.46 10.73 18.06
CA ILE A 163 18.99 11.31 19.29
C ILE A 163 18.85 12.82 19.18
N LEU A 164 18.03 13.36 20.05
CA LEU A 164 17.92 14.80 20.22
C LEU A 164 19.01 15.24 21.19
N SER A 165 19.74 16.28 20.83
CA SER A 165 20.82 16.85 21.63
C SER A 165 20.66 18.36 21.76
N LYS A 166 21.41 18.98 22.67
CA LYS A 166 21.34 20.41 22.97
C LYS A 166 19.96 20.84 23.49
N LEU A 167 19.32 19.95 24.22
CA LEU A 167 18.06 20.23 24.90
C LEU A 167 18.34 21.01 26.19
N ASP A 168 17.34 21.81 26.61
CA ASP A 168 17.39 22.52 27.89
C ASP A 168 16.92 21.61 29.02
N LYS A 169 17.57 21.66 30.16
CA LYS A 169 17.27 20.92 31.36
C LYS A 169 15.87 21.27 31.92
N GLY A 170 15.11 20.24 32.30
CA GLY A 170 13.79 20.42 32.93
C GLY A 170 12.72 21.00 32.02
N ARG A 171 12.99 21.10 30.71
CA ARG A 171 12.04 21.64 29.73
C ARG A 171 11.18 20.54 29.14
N THR A 172 9.89 20.89 28.90
CA THR A 172 8.97 20.05 28.14
C THR A 172 9.18 20.27 26.64
N TYR A 173 9.27 19.19 25.88
CA TYR A 173 9.38 19.18 24.43
C TYR A 173 8.24 18.36 23.83
N SER A 174 7.83 18.76 22.64
CA SER A 174 6.92 17.99 21.80
C SER A 174 7.70 17.40 20.62
N PHE A 175 7.62 16.10 20.43
CA PHE A 175 8.19 15.40 19.29
C PHE A 175 7.05 14.88 18.41
N SER A 176 7.18 15.03 17.10
CA SER A 176 6.27 14.44 16.15
C SER A 176 7.02 13.65 15.10
N VAL A 177 6.42 12.55 14.63
CA VAL A 177 6.96 11.73 13.54
C VAL A 177 5.83 11.14 12.70
N ARG A 178 5.99 11.13 11.38
CA ARG A 178 5.10 10.44 10.45
C ARG A 178 5.89 9.58 9.45
N ALA A 179 5.26 8.53 8.97
CA ALA A 179 5.79 7.69 7.92
C ALA A 179 5.48 8.28 6.55
N MET A 180 6.45 8.26 5.64
CA MET A 180 6.38 8.78 4.29
C MET A 180 6.52 7.64 3.29
N THR A 181 5.61 7.56 2.33
CA THR A 181 5.69 6.57 1.25
C THR A 181 6.46 7.09 0.05
N SER A 182 7.10 6.20 -0.70
CA SER A 182 7.61 6.47 -2.06
C SER A 182 6.59 6.15 -3.14
N ASP A 183 5.55 5.36 -2.82
CA ASP A 183 4.50 4.96 -3.75
C ASP A 183 3.21 5.75 -3.52
N ALA A 184 3.20 7.00 -3.99
CA ALA A 184 2.04 7.87 -3.93
C ALA A 184 0.87 7.42 -4.85
N THR A 185 1.04 6.36 -5.62
CA THR A 185 -0.04 5.79 -6.45
C THR A 185 -0.91 4.82 -5.67
N ARG A 186 -0.39 4.24 -4.58
CA ARG A 186 -1.09 3.27 -3.73
C ARG A 186 -1.33 3.78 -2.32
N PHE A 187 -0.43 4.61 -1.81
CA PHE A 187 -0.44 5.03 -0.40
C PHE A 187 -0.44 6.53 -0.23
N THR A 188 -1.00 6.98 0.88
CA THR A 188 -0.77 8.31 1.45
C THR A 188 0.13 8.18 2.68
N ASN A 189 0.83 9.26 3.03
CA ASN A 189 1.62 9.32 4.26
C ASN A 189 0.76 9.08 5.49
N SER A 190 1.38 8.59 6.58
CA SER A 190 0.66 8.40 7.83
C SER A 190 0.27 9.74 8.48
N GLU A 191 -0.69 9.70 9.39
CA GLU A 191 -0.86 10.75 10.38
C GLU A 191 0.41 10.87 11.24
N ALA A 192 0.66 12.07 11.76
CA ALA A 192 1.79 12.31 12.64
C ALA A 192 1.50 11.77 14.05
N ALA A 193 2.34 10.87 14.52
CA ALA A 193 2.37 10.51 15.94
C ALA A 193 3.03 11.61 16.74
N GLN A 194 2.56 11.85 17.95
CA GLN A 194 3.08 12.88 18.83
C GLN A 194 3.46 12.31 20.20
N LEU A 195 4.54 12.84 20.76
CA LEU A 195 5.02 12.52 22.10
C LEU A 195 5.44 13.80 22.80
N SER A 196 4.91 14.02 24.00
CA SER A 196 5.43 15.05 24.91
C SER A 196 6.35 14.41 25.94
N PHE A 197 7.51 14.99 26.18
CA PHE A 197 8.46 14.51 27.18
C PHE A 197 9.14 15.69 27.90
N VAL A 198 9.65 15.41 29.09
CA VAL A 198 10.41 16.38 29.90
C VAL A 198 11.83 15.87 30.03
N THR A 199 12.82 16.75 29.80
CA THR A 199 14.20 16.44 30.07
C THR A 199 14.44 16.38 31.58
N SER A 200 15.26 15.41 32.01
CA SER A 200 15.58 15.24 33.44
C SER A 200 16.64 16.20 33.92
N ASP A 201 16.86 16.18 35.23
CA ASP A 201 18.00 16.86 35.86
C ASP A 201 19.30 16.02 35.84
N ALA A 202 19.19 14.74 35.42
CA ALA A 202 20.33 13.84 35.38
C ALA A 202 21.28 14.23 34.24
N ASP A 203 22.56 14.23 34.53
CA ASP A 203 23.60 14.44 33.52
C ASP A 203 23.56 13.33 32.47
N VAL A 204 23.95 13.68 31.24
CA VAL A 204 24.12 12.70 30.18
C VAL A 204 25.21 11.74 30.56
N PRO A 205 25.00 10.41 30.55
CA PRO A 205 26.11 9.49 30.79
C PRO A 205 27.21 9.71 29.75
N PRO A 206 28.45 9.42 30.10
CA PRO A 206 29.58 9.61 29.19
C PRO A 206 29.43 8.85 27.88
N LEU A 207 28.64 7.80 27.87
CA LEU A 207 28.37 6.99 26.69
C LEU A 207 26.87 6.66 26.56
N VAL A 208 26.27 6.98 25.41
CA VAL A 208 24.89 6.58 25.05
C VAL A 208 24.96 5.66 23.84
N ILE A 209 24.35 4.49 23.94
CA ILE A 209 24.25 3.52 22.85
C ILE A 209 22.78 3.43 22.45
N ALA A 210 22.49 3.69 21.18
CA ALA A 210 21.14 3.60 20.63
C ALA A 210 21.11 2.58 19.48
N PRO A 211 20.35 1.48 19.60
CA PRO A 211 20.18 0.58 18.48
C PRO A 211 19.39 1.27 17.35
N THR A 212 19.92 1.21 16.12
CA THR A 212 19.31 1.81 14.93
C THR A 212 18.62 0.77 14.07
N THR A 213 19.14 -0.46 14.05
CA THR A 213 18.56 -1.58 13.29
C THR A 213 18.77 -2.87 14.05
N ILE A 214 17.72 -3.68 14.17
CA ILE A 214 17.77 -5.03 14.74
C ILE A 214 17.10 -5.97 13.74
N ILE A 215 17.89 -6.90 13.19
CA ILE A 215 17.41 -7.99 12.33
C ILE A 215 17.90 -9.33 12.90
N SER A 216 17.46 -10.45 12.31
CA SER A 216 17.69 -11.79 12.86
C SER A 216 19.18 -12.14 13.11
N ASP A 217 20.08 -11.59 12.32
CA ASP A 217 21.51 -11.91 12.32
C ASP A 217 22.43 -10.69 12.43
N ALA A 218 21.86 -9.49 12.57
CA ALA A 218 22.63 -8.27 12.71
C ALA A 218 21.94 -7.23 13.59
N VAL A 219 22.75 -6.44 14.28
CA VAL A 219 22.33 -5.25 15.03
C VAL A 219 23.24 -4.10 14.63
N ALA A 220 22.65 -2.97 14.26
CA ALA A 220 23.35 -1.71 14.11
C ALA A 220 22.98 -0.78 15.26
N PHE A 221 23.92 -0.02 15.75
CA PHE A 221 23.70 0.95 16.82
C PHE A 221 24.62 2.15 16.66
N ASP A 222 24.13 3.31 17.07
CA ASP A 222 24.93 4.52 17.17
C ASP A 222 25.49 4.66 18.59
N ILE A 223 26.76 5.02 18.69
CA ILE A 223 27.44 5.29 19.94
C ILE A 223 27.74 6.78 20.02
N TYR A 224 27.23 7.42 21.06
CA TYR A 224 27.44 8.85 21.30
C TYR A 224 28.25 9.03 22.58
N ALA A 225 29.46 9.54 22.41
CA ALA A 225 30.31 9.94 23.50
C ALA A 225 30.03 11.39 23.93
N SER A 226 30.10 11.70 25.18
CA SER A 226 29.94 13.06 25.73
C SER A 226 31.21 13.90 25.67
N SER A 227 32.37 13.29 25.38
CA SER A 227 33.69 13.91 25.34
C SER A 227 34.55 13.31 24.22
N ASP A 228 35.70 13.91 23.95
CA ASP A 228 36.71 13.41 23.00
C ASP A 228 37.53 12.22 23.54
N GLU A 229 37.07 11.55 24.59
CA GLU A 229 37.72 10.39 25.16
C GLU A 229 37.61 9.16 24.24
N THR A 230 38.61 8.27 24.35
CA THR A 230 38.62 7.02 23.62
C THR A 230 37.85 5.94 24.39
N TYR A 231 36.89 5.30 23.69
CA TYR A 231 36.09 4.22 24.25
C TYR A 231 36.47 2.89 23.60
N TYR A 232 36.44 1.84 24.39
CA TYR A 232 36.59 0.47 23.92
C TYR A 232 35.22 -0.22 23.99
N TYR A 233 34.90 -1.03 22.99
CA TYR A 233 33.67 -1.84 22.99
C TYR A 233 34.00 -3.29 22.70
N GLU A 234 33.17 -4.18 23.24
CA GLU A 234 33.22 -5.61 22.98
C GLU A 234 31.77 -6.12 22.79
N ILE A 235 31.57 -6.98 21.82
CA ILE A 235 30.26 -7.63 21.58
C ILE A 235 30.39 -9.04 22.14
N LEU A 236 29.66 -9.34 23.19
CA LEU A 236 29.64 -10.64 23.84
C LEU A 236 28.31 -11.35 23.64
N PRO A 237 28.32 -12.70 23.50
CA PRO A 237 27.08 -13.47 23.61
C PRO A 237 26.39 -13.23 24.95
N ALA A 238 25.06 -13.19 24.99
CA ALA A 238 24.29 -12.94 26.20
C ALA A 238 24.65 -13.90 27.36
N THR A 239 24.99 -15.15 27.05
CA THR A 239 25.45 -16.17 28.00
C THR A 239 26.80 -15.85 28.62
N THR A 240 27.66 -15.11 27.91
CA THR A 240 28.96 -14.66 28.42
C THR A 240 28.77 -13.41 29.26
N PHE A 241 27.93 -12.47 28.85
CA PHE A 241 27.63 -11.24 29.57
C PHE A 241 27.07 -11.51 30.98
N ALA A 242 26.19 -12.49 31.12
CA ALA A 242 25.65 -12.88 32.44
C ALA A 242 26.68 -13.26 33.50
N LYS A 243 27.94 -13.59 33.09
CA LYS A 243 29.03 -13.90 34.00
C LYS A 243 29.78 -12.66 34.53
N TYR A 244 29.58 -11.52 33.87
CA TYR A 244 30.27 -10.26 34.20
C TYR A 244 29.30 -9.19 34.75
N SER A 245 28.01 -9.52 34.91
CA SER A 245 27.05 -8.60 35.52
C SER A 245 27.40 -8.43 37.00
N PRO A 246 27.70 -7.23 37.51
CA PRO A 246 27.89 -7.02 38.94
C PRO A 246 26.56 -7.29 39.66
N GLU A 247 26.64 -7.92 40.83
CA GLU A 247 25.52 -8.11 41.74
C GLU A 247 24.95 -6.78 42.24
#